data_6cfa5f80d373aa43dc7119ec83e60dd2
#
_entry.id   6cfa5f80d373aa43dc7119ec83e60dd2
#
_cell.length_a   1.000
_cell.length_b   1.000
_cell.length_c   1.000
_cell.angle_alpha   90.00
_cell.angle_beta   90.00
_cell.angle_gamma   90.00
#
_symmetry.space_group_name_H-M   'P 1'
#
loop_
_entity.id
_entity.type
_entity.pdbx_description
1 polymer ?
#
loop_
_entity_poly.entity_id
_entity_poly.type
_entity_poly.pdbx_seq_one_letter_code
_entity_poly.pdbx_strand_id
1 'polypeptide(L)'
;RQMCIRDRLDDALALYDLRFWNEEEGLSCDTWNTEFTVLDDYRGLNANMHTVEAFLAAADVTGDEKYRVRAGRIIDHVVGWASANNWRIPEHFTKEWVADLECNKDRPDDQFKPYGATPGHGIEWSRLITQWALSTFKGDKEGASKYITVAENLYNRAIEDAWNADGAPGIVYTTDWNGKPVVHDRMHWTLAEAINTSAVLFHVTGNQKYADNFAEFMQYL
;
A
#
# COMPACT_ATOMS: atom_id res chain seq x y z
N ARG A 1 12.94 30.49 -6.46
CA ARG A 1 12.58 29.42 -5.50
C ARG A 1 11.94 28.21 -6.20
N GLN A 2 11.03 28.39 -7.16
CA GLN A 2 10.40 27.25 -7.89
C GLN A 2 11.43 26.43 -8.70
N MET A 3 12.40 27.04 -9.36
CA MET A 3 13.44 26.32 -10.10
C MET A 3 14.27 25.41 -9.17
N CYS A 4 14.66 25.90 -7.98
CA CYS A 4 15.44 25.07 -7.05
C CYS A 4 14.67 23.87 -6.50
N ILE A 5 13.34 23.94 -6.38
CA ILE A 5 12.50 22.81 -5.93
C ILE A 5 12.41 21.78 -7.04
N ARG A 6 12.23 22.22 -8.29
CA ARG A 6 12.17 21.33 -9.46
C ARG A 6 13.49 20.60 -9.67
N ASP A 7 14.61 21.30 -9.62
CA ASP A 7 15.95 20.70 -9.76
C ASP A 7 16.17 19.61 -8.71
N ARG A 8 15.78 19.87 -7.46
CA ARG A 8 15.88 18.87 -6.38
C ARG A 8 14.97 17.65 -6.59
N LEU A 9 13.77 17.87 -7.13
CA LEU A 9 12.87 16.76 -7.49
C LEU A 9 13.49 15.91 -8.59
N ASP A 10 14.01 16.55 -9.64
CA ASP A 10 14.63 15.87 -10.77
C ASP A 10 15.88 15.09 -10.33
N ASP A 11 16.72 15.66 -9.44
CA ASP A 11 17.87 14.97 -8.84
C ASP A 11 17.44 13.73 -8.01
N ALA A 12 16.39 13.88 -7.18
CA ALA A 12 15.88 12.78 -6.35
C ALA A 12 15.30 11.65 -7.20
N LEU A 13 14.52 12.00 -8.23
CA LEU A 13 13.95 11.02 -9.16
C LEU A 13 15.03 10.31 -9.98
N ALA A 14 16.08 11.03 -10.42
CA ALA A 14 17.21 10.45 -11.13
C ALA A 14 18.00 9.47 -10.23
N LEU A 15 18.23 9.82 -8.96
CA LEU A 15 18.87 8.93 -8.00
C LEU A 15 18.00 7.69 -7.73
N TYR A 16 16.69 7.88 -7.61
CA TYR A 16 15.75 6.79 -7.41
C TYR A 16 15.75 5.82 -8.60
N ASP A 17 15.70 6.34 -9.83
CA ASP A 17 15.79 5.54 -11.06
C ASP A 17 17.11 4.75 -11.13
N LEU A 18 18.21 5.34 -10.67
CA LEU A 18 19.52 4.72 -10.72
C LEU A 18 19.74 3.61 -9.68
N ARG A 19 19.12 3.74 -8.48
CA ARG A 19 19.47 2.93 -7.31
C ARG A 19 18.35 2.04 -6.80
N PHE A 20 17.11 2.46 -6.91
CA PHE A 20 16.00 1.77 -6.26
C PHE A 20 15.02 1.13 -7.24
N TRP A 21 14.77 1.76 -8.38
CA TRP A 21 13.86 1.22 -9.38
C TRP A 21 14.51 0.14 -10.24
N ASN A 22 13.90 -1.06 -10.27
CA ASN A 22 14.28 -2.11 -11.20
C ASN A 22 13.28 -2.16 -12.37
N GLU A 23 13.74 -1.70 -13.54
CA GLU A 23 12.88 -1.62 -14.72
C GLU A 23 12.47 -2.99 -15.26
N GLU A 24 13.28 -4.03 -15.08
CA GLU A 24 12.96 -5.38 -15.51
C GLU A 24 11.86 -5.99 -14.62
N GLU A 25 12.01 -5.90 -13.32
CA GLU A 25 11.05 -6.41 -12.33
C GLU A 25 9.79 -5.54 -12.22
N GLY A 26 9.88 -4.23 -12.47
CA GLY A 26 8.80 -3.28 -12.24
C GLY A 26 8.51 -3.02 -10.77
N LEU A 27 9.53 -3.13 -9.93
CA LEU A 27 9.47 -3.00 -8.48
C LEU A 27 10.66 -2.20 -7.97
N SER A 28 10.56 -1.71 -6.75
CA SER A 28 11.62 -1.00 -6.06
C SER A 28 12.29 -1.88 -5.02
N CYS A 29 13.63 -1.83 -4.96
CA CYS A 29 14.36 -2.41 -3.84
C CYS A 29 14.33 -1.47 -2.63
N ASP A 30 14.63 -2.01 -1.44
CA ASP A 30 14.44 -1.31 -0.18
C ASP A 30 15.70 -0.57 0.30
N THR A 31 16.82 -1.27 0.45
CA THR A 31 17.91 -0.78 1.29
C THR A 31 19.26 -0.99 0.65
N TRP A 32 20.04 0.05 0.54
CA TRP A 32 21.45 0.06 0.22
C TRP A 32 22.30 0.41 1.45
N ASN A 33 23.55 -0.02 1.46
CA ASN A 33 24.52 0.55 2.40
C ASN A 33 24.81 2.03 2.05
N THR A 34 25.42 2.75 2.97
CA THR A 34 25.69 4.20 2.85
C THR A 34 26.46 4.58 1.58
N GLU A 35 27.34 3.70 1.12
CA GLU A 35 28.19 3.90 -0.06
C GLU A 35 27.51 3.49 -1.37
N PHE A 36 26.29 2.98 -1.35
CA PHE A 36 25.56 2.41 -2.50
C PHE A 36 26.34 1.31 -3.23
N THR A 37 27.08 0.48 -2.49
CA THR A 37 27.88 -0.63 -3.02
C THR A 37 27.26 -2.00 -2.75
N VAL A 38 26.41 -2.11 -1.73
CA VAL A 38 25.74 -3.36 -1.34
C VAL A 38 24.25 -3.11 -1.20
N LEU A 39 23.46 -3.82 -2.01
CA LEU A 39 22.01 -3.88 -1.89
C LEU A 39 21.64 -5.01 -0.93
N ASP A 40 20.76 -4.74 0.04
CA ASP A 40 20.20 -5.75 0.93
C ASP A 40 19.38 -6.79 0.12
N ASP A 41 19.43 -8.05 0.57
CA ASP A 41 18.66 -9.14 -0.05
C ASP A 41 17.17 -9.12 0.33
N TYR A 42 16.79 -8.38 1.37
CA TYR A 42 15.39 -8.17 1.75
C TYR A 42 14.64 -7.34 0.72
N ARG A 43 13.39 -7.72 0.48
CA ARG A 43 12.42 -6.93 -0.28
C ARG A 43 11.16 -6.76 0.55
N GLY A 44 10.64 -5.53 0.60
CA GLY A 44 9.46 -5.18 1.37
C GLY A 44 8.41 -4.49 0.52
N LEU A 45 7.15 -4.74 0.84
CA LEU A 45 6.06 -4.11 0.11
C LEU A 45 5.80 -2.68 0.58
N ASN A 46 6.17 -2.35 1.81
CA ASN A 46 6.05 -0.99 2.35
C ASN A 46 6.80 0.05 1.49
N ALA A 47 8.04 -0.25 1.08
CA ALA A 47 8.81 0.63 0.20
C ALA A 47 8.10 0.82 -1.17
N ASN A 48 7.52 -0.24 -1.71
CA ASN A 48 6.78 -0.19 -2.98
C ASN A 48 5.46 0.57 -2.84
N MET A 49 4.79 0.51 -1.70
CA MET A 49 3.58 1.29 -1.41
C MET A 49 3.86 2.79 -1.46
N HIS A 50 4.86 3.25 -0.72
CA HIS A 50 5.26 4.65 -0.74
C HIS A 50 5.88 5.08 -2.08
N THR A 51 6.44 4.14 -2.84
CA THR A 51 6.85 4.41 -4.24
C THR A 51 5.65 4.73 -5.12
N VAL A 52 4.54 4.00 -4.98
CA VAL A 52 3.30 4.32 -5.72
C VAL A 52 2.81 5.72 -5.36
N GLU A 53 2.77 6.08 -4.08
CA GLU A 53 2.41 7.45 -3.66
C GLU A 53 3.33 8.50 -4.31
N ALA A 54 4.64 8.30 -4.20
CA ALA A 54 5.63 9.21 -4.76
C ALA A 54 5.51 9.32 -6.29
N PHE A 55 5.26 8.21 -6.99
CA PHE A 55 5.10 8.19 -8.43
C PHE A 55 3.80 8.88 -8.88
N LEU A 56 2.70 8.72 -8.17
CA LEU A 56 1.47 9.44 -8.47
C LEU A 56 1.67 10.95 -8.30
N ALA A 57 2.28 11.38 -7.20
CA ALA A 57 2.61 12.77 -6.97
C ALA A 57 3.60 13.32 -8.03
N ALA A 58 4.63 12.54 -8.39
CA ALA A 58 5.60 12.92 -9.42
C ALA A 58 4.91 13.07 -10.79
N ALA A 59 4.03 12.15 -11.18
CA ALA A 59 3.26 12.24 -12.42
C ALA A 59 2.42 13.51 -12.47
N ASP A 60 1.74 13.86 -11.38
CA ASP A 60 0.88 15.04 -11.31
C ASP A 60 1.69 16.35 -11.41
N VAL A 61 2.84 16.41 -10.74
CA VAL A 61 3.67 17.63 -10.70
C VAL A 61 4.53 17.79 -11.96
N THR A 62 5.02 16.69 -12.54
CA THR A 62 5.91 16.73 -13.70
C THR A 62 5.17 16.65 -15.03
N GLY A 63 3.99 16.03 -15.05
CA GLY A 63 3.28 15.64 -16.26
C GLY A 63 3.88 14.44 -16.99
N ASP A 64 4.86 13.75 -16.41
CA ASP A 64 5.51 12.58 -17.00
C ASP A 64 4.74 11.30 -16.65
N GLU A 65 4.04 10.77 -17.64
CA GLU A 65 3.20 9.57 -17.50
C GLU A 65 3.99 8.29 -17.19
N LYS A 66 5.32 8.28 -17.35
CA LYS A 66 6.16 7.12 -17.00
C LYS A 66 5.95 6.70 -15.53
N TYR A 67 5.74 7.67 -14.63
CA TYR A 67 5.54 7.40 -13.21
C TYR A 67 4.19 6.71 -12.95
N ARG A 68 3.10 7.09 -13.67
CA ARG A 68 1.82 6.37 -13.57
C ARG A 68 1.93 4.95 -14.11
N VAL A 69 2.66 4.75 -15.20
CA VAL A 69 2.90 3.42 -15.76
C VAL A 69 3.67 2.55 -14.77
N ARG A 70 4.72 3.08 -14.14
CA ARG A 70 5.50 2.38 -13.13
C ARG A 70 4.68 2.06 -11.88
N ALA A 71 3.88 2.99 -11.38
CA ALA A 71 2.93 2.75 -10.30
C ALA A 71 1.97 1.59 -10.63
N GLY A 72 1.46 1.54 -11.86
CA GLY A 72 0.61 0.44 -12.34
C GLY A 72 1.31 -0.91 -12.32
N ARG A 73 2.59 -0.98 -12.67
CA ARG A 73 3.37 -2.23 -12.62
C ARG A 73 3.50 -2.76 -11.19
N ILE A 74 3.78 -1.88 -10.21
CA ILE A 74 3.79 -2.26 -8.80
C ILE A 74 2.40 -2.77 -8.37
N ILE A 75 1.35 -2.04 -8.74
CA ILE A 75 -0.04 -2.40 -8.40
C ILE A 75 -0.41 -3.77 -8.96
N ASP A 76 -0.02 -4.10 -10.19
CA ASP A 76 -0.31 -5.41 -10.79
C ASP A 76 0.36 -6.56 -10.01
N HIS A 77 1.57 -6.37 -9.48
CA HIS A 77 2.20 -7.34 -8.57
C HIS A 77 1.39 -7.50 -7.29
N VAL A 78 1.02 -6.39 -6.65
CA VAL A 78 0.23 -6.40 -5.40
C VAL A 78 -1.11 -7.10 -5.60
N VAL A 79 -1.81 -6.82 -6.70
CA VAL A 79 -3.07 -7.50 -7.06
C VAL A 79 -2.86 -9.01 -7.15
N GLY A 80 -1.78 -9.45 -7.79
CA GLY A 80 -1.42 -10.87 -7.90
C GLY A 80 -1.21 -11.51 -6.54
N TRP A 81 -0.35 -10.94 -5.70
CA TRP A 81 -0.03 -11.47 -4.37
C TRP A 81 -1.24 -11.46 -3.43
N ALA A 82 -2.00 -10.37 -3.38
CA ALA A 82 -3.16 -10.26 -2.52
C ALA A 82 -4.28 -11.23 -2.92
N SER A 83 -4.58 -11.34 -4.22
CA SER A 83 -5.62 -12.24 -4.71
C SER A 83 -5.29 -13.71 -4.45
N ALA A 84 -4.01 -14.09 -4.53
CA ALA A 84 -3.54 -15.43 -4.21
C ALA A 84 -3.59 -15.74 -2.70
N ASN A 85 -3.70 -14.73 -1.83
CA ASN A 85 -3.67 -14.85 -0.39
C ASN A 85 -4.93 -14.31 0.31
N ASN A 86 -6.11 -14.55 -0.26
CA ASN A 86 -7.40 -14.11 0.29
C ASN A 86 -7.47 -12.60 0.60
N TRP A 87 -6.85 -11.78 -0.22
CA TRP A 87 -6.76 -10.33 -0.10
C TRP A 87 -5.99 -9.82 1.15
N ARG A 88 -5.20 -10.70 1.80
CA ARG A 88 -4.18 -10.32 2.77
C ARG A 88 -2.87 -10.12 2.06
N ILE A 89 -2.29 -8.96 2.21
CA ILE A 89 -1.08 -8.58 1.46
C ILE A 89 0.15 -9.17 2.15
N PRO A 90 0.99 -9.99 1.48
CA PRO A 90 2.32 -10.31 1.99
C PRO A 90 3.18 -9.05 2.09
N GLU A 91 3.91 -8.91 3.19
CA GLU A 91 4.71 -7.71 3.48
C GLU A 91 6.21 -7.93 3.19
N HIS A 92 6.69 -9.15 3.32
CA HIS A 92 8.10 -9.51 3.30
C HIS A 92 8.39 -10.51 2.19
N PHE A 93 9.53 -10.31 1.50
CA PHE A 93 9.91 -11.12 0.35
C PHE A 93 11.42 -11.36 0.34
N THR A 94 11.83 -12.46 -0.34
CA THR A 94 13.23 -12.69 -0.73
C THR A 94 13.64 -11.73 -1.85
N LYS A 95 14.92 -11.72 -2.18
CA LYS A 95 15.45 -10.91 -3.29
C LYS A 95 14.87 -11.28 -4.66
N GLU A 96 14.30 -12.48 -4.79
CA GLU A 96 13.60 -12.96 -5.99
C GLU A 96 12.08 -12.70 -5.94
N TRP A 97 11.62 -11.88 -5.00
CA TRP A 97 10.20 -11.56 -4.79
C TRP A 97 9.31 -12.78 -4.47
N VAL A 98 9.89 -13.79 -3.81
CA VAL A 98 9.12 -14.88 -3.22
C VAL A 98 8.63 -14.43 -1.84
N ALA A 99 7.31 -14.50 -1.60
CA ALA A 99 6.71 -14.08 -0.35
C ALA A 99 7.22 -14.94 0.84
N ASP A 100 7.75 -14.29 1.87
CA ASP A 100 8.14 -14.89 3.14
C ASP A 100 7.04 -14.66 4.18
N LEU A 101 6.07 -15.57 4.21
CA LEU A 101 4.92 -15.49 5.10
C LEU A 101 5.26 -15.81 6.56
N GLU A 102 6.43 -16.35 6.84
CA GLU A 102 6.88 -16.72 8.18
C GLU A 102 7.89 -15.71 8.76
N CYS A 103 8.19 -14.65 8.03
CA CYS A 103 9.13 -13.61 8.45
C CYS A 103 8.77 -13.09 9.86
N ASN A 104 9.74 -13.12 10.77
CA ASN A 104 9.61 -12.66 12.17
C ASN A 104 8.48 -13.30 12.99
N LYS A 105 8.03 -14.50 12.67
CA LYS A 105 6.99 -15.21 13.43
C LYS A 105 7.35 -15.44 14.88
N ASP A 106 8.63 -15.54 15.19
CA ASP A 106 9.19 -15.66 16.55
C ASP A 106 9.31 -14.31 17.29
N ARG A 107 9.19 -13.20 16.57
CA ARG A 107 9.19 -11.81 17.08
C ARG A 107 8.11 -10.99 16.38
N PRO A 108 6.83 -11.31 16.60
CA PRO A 108 5.74 -10.81 15.76
C PRO A 108 5.53 -9.30 15.86
N ASP A 109 5.99 -8.67 16.91
CA ASP A 109 5.93 -7.23 17.20
C ASP A 109 7.19 -6.46 16.78
N ASP A 110 8.00 -7.01 15.85
CA ASP A 110 9.14 -6.27 15.31
C ASP A 110 8.69 -4.92 14.75
N GLN A 111 9.37 -3.85 15.16
CA GLN A 111 8.97 -2.48 14.87
C GLN A 111 8.87 -2.15 13.38
N PHE A 112 9.72 -2.76 12.54
CA PHE A 112 9.84 -2.44 11.12
C PHE A 112 9.39 -3.56 10.20
N LYS A 113 9.40 -4.79 10.70
CA LYS A 113 9.07 -5.99 9.93
C LYS A 113 8.17 -6.91 10.75
N PRO A 114 6.97 -6.45 11.17
CA PRO A 114 6.07 -7.27 11.99
C PRO A 114 5.62 -8.51 11.23
N TYR A 115 5.35 -9.60 11.96
CA TYR A 115 4.83 -10.83 11.39
C TYR A 115 3.38 -10.67 10.93
N GLY A 116 3.05 -11.29 9.81
CA GLY A 116 1.71 -11.46 9.30
C GLY A 116 1.28 -10.35 8.34
N ALA A 117 -0.02 -10.24 8.12
CA ALA A 117 -0.61 -9.17 7.33
C ALA A 117 -0.79 -7.91 8.19
N THR A 118 -0.58 -6.75 7.60
CA THR A 118 -0.86 -5.45 8.21
C THR A 118 -2.16 -4.87 7.60
N PRO A 119 -3.32 -5.00 8.29
CA PRO A 119 -4.60 -4.51 7.75
C PRO A 119 -4.57 -3.05 7.35
N GLY A 120 -3.85 -2.20 8.10
CA GLY A 120 -3.63 -0.79 7.75
C GLY A 120 -3.05 -0.62 6.35
N HIS A 121 -2.08 -1.44 5.95
CA HIS A 121 -1.53 -1.43 4.59
C HIS A 121 -2.57 -1.90 3.55
N GLY A 122 -3.37 -2.92 3.87
CA GLY A 122 -4.46 -3.35 2.98
C GLY A 122 -5.45 -2.22 2.69
N ILE A 123 -5.77 -1.41 3.70
CA ILE A 123 -6.62 -0.22 3.59
C ILE A 123 -5.93 0.85 2.74
N GLU A 124 -4.66 1.14 3.00
CA GLU A 124 -3.87 2.14 2.26
C GLU A 124 -3.70 1.75 0.79
N TRP A 125 -3.35 0.49 0.49
CA TRP A 125 -3.32 -0.02 -0.87
C TRP A 125 -4.65 0.13 -1.60
N SER A 126 -5.78 -0.07 -0.92
CA SER A 126 -7.11 0.17 -1.49
C SER A 126 -7.25 1.62 -1.98
N ARG A 127 -6.83 2.59 -1.18
CA ARG A 127 -6.82 4.00 -1.54
C ARG A 127 -5.91 4.28 -2.74
N LEU A 128 -4.68 3.81 -2.68
CA LEU A 128 -3.67 4.05 -3.72
C LEU A 128 -4.08 3.45 -5.07
N ILE A 129 -4.59 2.21 -5.08
CA ILE A 129 -5.10 1.55 -6.29
C ILE A 129 -6.28 2.34 -6.87
N THR A 130 -7.19 2.82 -6.03
CA THR A 130 -8.32 3.65 -6.48
C THR A 130 -7.83 4.95 -7.11
N GLN A 131 -6.91 5.68 -6.46
CA GLN A 131 -6.35 6.93 -6.96
C GLN A 131 -5.61 6.73 -8.29
N TRP A 132 -4.80 5.67 -8.38
CA TRP A 132 -4.11 5.33 -9.62
C TRP A 132 -5.10 5.00 -10.74
N ALA A 133 -6.13 4.19 -10.47
CA ALA A 133 -7.12 3.82 -11.47
C ALA A 133 -7.87 5.03 -12.02
N LEU A 134 -8.32 5.94 -11.13
CA LEU A 134 -9.01 7.15 -11.54
C LEU A 134 -8.11 8.08 -12.38
N SER A 135 -6.85 8.22 -12.01
CA SER A 135 -5.91 9.10 -12.72
C SER A 135 -5.43 8.52 -14.05
N THR A 136 -5.40 7.18 -14.17
CA THR A 136 -4.94 6.47 -15.38
C THR A 136 -6.04 6.35 -16.41
N PHE A 137 -7.23 5.93 -16.00
CA PHE A 137 -8.34 5.65 -16.92
C PHE A 137 -9.20 6.89 -17.25
N LYS A 138 -9.03 8.03 -16.58
CA LYS A 138 -9.57 9.37 -16.92
C LYS A 138 -11.01 9.38 -17.48
N GLY A 139 -11.93 8.68 -16.80
CA GLY A 139 -13.35 8.62 -17.21
C GLY A 139 -13.75 7.34 -17.97
N ASP A 140 -12.81 6.49 -18.34
CA ASP A 140 -13.09 5.11 -18.73
C ASP A 140 -13.46 4.30 -17.48
N LYS A 141 -14.77 4.22 -17.23
CA LYS A 141 -15.32 3.53 -16.06
C LYS A 141 -15.09 2.02 -16.12
N GLU A 142 -15.06 1.43 -17.29
CA GLU A 142 -14.86 0.00 -17.48
C GLU A 142 -13.41 -0.39 -17.15
N GLY A 143 -12.44 0.36 -17.68
CA GLY A 143 -11.03 0.16 -17.37
C GLY A 143 -10.71 0.34 -15.88
N ALA A 144 -11.30 1.35 -15.22
CA ALA A 144 -11.12 1.58 -13.79
C ALA A 144 -11.81 0.53 -12.91
N SER A 145 -12.95 -0.02 -13.35
CA SER A 145 -13.84 -0.88 -12.54
C SER A 145 -13.13 -2.10 -11.95
N LYS A 146 -12.26 -2.75 -12.73
CA LYS A 146 -11.47 -3.90 -12.28
C LYS A 146 -10.64 -3.55 -11.04
N TYR A 147 -9.95 -2.43 -11.05
CA TYR A 147 -9.08 -1.99 -9.96
C TYR A 147 -9.87 -1.45 -8.77
N ILE A 148 -11.02 -0.83 -9.00
CA ILE A 148 -11.94 -0.43 -7.91
C ILE A 148 -12.45 -1.68 -7.19
N THR A 149 -12.82 -2.75 -7.90
CA THR A 149 -13.21 -4.02 -7.28
C THR A 149 -12.07 -4.63 -6.46
N VAL A 150 -10.84 -4.58 -6.94
CA VAL A 150 -9.65 -4.99 -6.16
C VAL A 150 -9.52 -4.15 -4.88
N ALA A 151 -9.64 -2.83 -5.00
CA ALA A 151 -9.57 -1.93 -3.86
C ALA A 151 -10.65 -2.23 -2.80
N GLU A 152 -11.89 -2.49 -3.24
CA GLU A 152 -12.98 -2.92 -2.35
C GLU A 152 -12.66 -4.25 -1.65
N ASN A 153 -12.08 -5.22 -2.35
CA ASN A 153 -11.70 -6.51 -1.75
C ASN A 153 -10.63 -6.36 -0.69
N LEU A 154 -9.58 -5.56 -0.95
CA LEU A 154 -8.52 -5.26 0.01
C LEU A 154 -9.07 -4.57 1.26
N TYR A 155 -9.85 -3.52 1.07
CA TYR A 155 -10.48 -2.78 2.17
C TYR A 155 -11.38 -3.68 3.01
N ASN A 156 -12.28 -4.43 2.35
CA ASN A 156 -13.24 -5.28 3.05
C ASN A 156 -12.55 -6.37 3.85
N ARG A 157 -11.50 -6.99 3.29
CA ARG A 157 -10.70 -7.99 4.02
C ARG A 157 -10.01 -7.38 5.22
N ALA A 158 -9.38 -6.23 5.06
CA ALA A 158 -8.67 -5.56 6.14
C ALA A 158 -9.61 -5.16 7.31
N ILE A 159 -10.79 -4.62 6.99
CA ILE A 159 -11.77 -4.24 8.02
C ILE A 159 -12.36 -5.48 8.71
N GLU A 160 -12.69 -6.53 7.95
CA GLU A 160 -13.21 -7.80 8.51
C GLU A 160 -12.21 -8.44 9.48
N ASP A 161 -10.93 -8.43 9.15
CA ASP A 161 -9.88 -9.07 9.94
C ASP A 161 -9.45 -8.24 11.17
N ALA A 162 -9.64 -6.91 11.16
CA ALA A 162 -8.96 -6.06 12.13
C ALA A 162 -9.85 -5.12 12.94
N TRP A 163 -11.02 -4.71 12.43
CA TRP A 163 -11.89 -3.80 13.16
C TRP A 163 -12.57 -4.52 14.33
N ASN A 164 -12.26 -4.09 15.57
CA ASN A 164 -12.78 -4.67 16.82
C ASN A 164 -12.51 -6.19 16.97
N ALA A 165 -11.53 -6.73 16.26
CA ALA A 165 -11.34 -8.17 16.06
C ALA A 165 -10.95 -8.95 17.33
N ASP A 166 -10.37 -8.28 18.32
CA ASP A 166 -9.98 -8.87 19.62
C ASP A 166 -10.91 -8.50 20.76
N GLY A 167 -12.06 -7.90 20.46
CA GLY A 167 -13.07 -7.48 21.44
C GLY A 167 -12.83 -6.08 22.02
N ALA A 168 -11.72 -5.41 21.69
CA ALA A 168 -11.49 -4.01 22.00
C ALA A 168 -11.75 -3.14 20.75
N PRO A 169 -12.18 -1.87 20.92
CA PRO A 169 -12.41 -0.98 19.79
C PRO A 169 -11.14 -0.68 18.99
N GLY A 170 -11.30 -0.45 17.68
CA GLY A 170 -10.24 -0.02 16.78
C GLY A 170 -9.63 -1.15 15.95
N ILE A 171 -8.64 -0.78 15.12
CA ILE A 171 -7.98 -1.66 14.16
C ILE A 171 -6.76 -2.28 14.83
N VAL A 172 -6.68 -3.62 14.93
CA VAL A 172 -5.47 -4.32 15.37
C VAL A 172 -4.34 -4.11 14.37
N TYR A 173 -3.09 -4.07 14.86
CA TYR A 173 -1.95 -3.74 14.01
C TYR A 173 -1.65 -4.83 12.98
N THR A 174 -1.51 -6.09 13.42
CA THR A 174 -1.29 -7.23 12.51
C THR A 174 -2.21 -8.40 12.81
N THR A 175 -2.40 -9.22 11.79
CA THR A 175 -3.11 -10.52 11.87
C THR A 175 -2.25 -11.62 11.29
N ASP A 176 -2.52 -12.87 11.66
CA ASP A 176 -1.98 -14.01 10.94
C ASP A 176 -2.67 -14.19 9.58
N TRP A 177 -2.23 -15.17 8.81
CA TRP A 177 -2.74 -15.42 7.46
C TRP A 177 -4.16 -16.04 7.43
N ASN A 178 -4.75 -16.31 8.60
CA ASN A 178 -6.15 -16.70 8.77
C ASN A 178 -7.04 -15.54 9.28
N GLY A 179 -6.46 -14.35 9.47
CA GLY A 179 -7.15 -13.16 9.95
C GLY A 179 -7.28 -13.08 11.48
N LYS A 180 -6.53 -13.92 12.21
CA LYS A 180 -6.53 -13.85 13.69
C LYS A 180 -5.55 -12.75 14.15
N PRO A 181 -5.97 -11.85 15.07
CA PRO A 181 -5.09 -10.83 15.63
C PRO A 181 -3.80 -11.40 16.23
N VAL A 182 -2.68 -10.75 15.94
CA VAL A 182 -1.33 -11.10 16.43
C VAL A 182 -0.73 -9.96 17.24
N VAL A 183 -0.60 -8.77 16.66
CA VAL A 183 -0.19 -7.56 17.37
C VAL A 183 -1.42 -6.70 17.61
N HIS A 184 -1.74 -6.51 18.89
CA HIS A 184 -2.98 -5.88 19.33
C HIS A 184 -2.91 -4.37 19.48
N ASP A 185 -1.78 -3.75 19.15
CA ASP A 185 -1.61 -2.31 19.20
C ASP A 185 -2.57 -1.58 18.24
N ARG A 186 -3.02 -0.38 18.63
CA ARG A 186 -3.83 0.52 17.79
C ARG A 186 -2.96 1.65 17.30
N MET A 187 -2.53 1.55 16.05
CA MET A 187 -1.72 2.59 15.44
C MET A 187 -2.64 3.69 14.90
N HIS A 188 -2.35 4.92 15.25
CA HIS A 188 -3.12 6.10 14.83
C HIS A 188 -3.25 6.19 13.29
N TRP A 189 -2.17 5.90 12.56
CA TRP A 189 -2.16 5.99 11.11
C TRP A 189 -3.13 5.00 10.44
N THR A 190 -3.34 3.81 11.01
CA THR A 190 -4.27 2.82 10.44
C THR A 190 -5.71 3.33 10.44
N LEU A 191 -6.10 4.05 11.49
CA LEU A 191 -7.40 4.69 11.57
C LEU A 191 -7.53 5.86 10.58
N ALA A 192 -6.48 6.68 10.46
CA ALA A 192 -6.46 7.77 9.49
C ALA A 192 -6.63 7.27 8.05
N GLU A 193 -5.94 6.17 7.69
CA GLU A 193 -6.11 5.51 6.40
C GLU A 193 -7.52 4.93 6.23
N ALA A 194 -8.10 4.33 7.27
CA ALA A 194 -9.45 3.78 7.21
C ALA A 194 -10.50 4.86 6.94
N ILE A 195 -10.39 6.01 7.60
CA ILE A 195 -11.25 7.17 7.39
C ILE A 195 -11.12 7.68 5.94
N ASN A 196 -9.87 7.90 5.49
CA ASN A 196 -9.60 8.42 4.15
C ASN A 196 -10.09 7.47 3.06
N THR A 197 -9.75 6.18 3.17
CA THR A 197 -10.13 5.16 2.19
C THR A 197 -11.65 4.97 2.13
N SER A 198 -12.35 5.02 3.27
CA SER A 198 -13.82 4.96 3.31
C SER A 198 -14.45 6.11 2.53
N ALA A 199 -13.94 7.33 2.70
CA ALA A 199 -14.41 8.50 1.96
C ALA A 199 -14.18 8.35 0.45
N VAL A 200 -12.97 7.88 0.05
CA VAL A 200 -12.63 7.65 -1.35
C VAL A 200 -13.51 6.58 -1.98
N LEU A 201 -13.68 5.42 -1.33
CA LEU A 201 -14.53 4.34 -1.83
C LEU A 201 -16.00 4.76 -1.93
N PHE A 202 -16.53 5.50 -0.94
CA PHE A 202 -17.88 6.06 -1.04
C PHE A 202 -18.03 6.97 -2.25
N HIS A 203 -17.05 7.86 -2.47
CA HIS A 203 -17.10 8.79 -3.61
C HIS A 203 -17.14 8.07 -4.97
N VAL A 204 -16.40 6.99 -5.13
CA VAL A 204 -16.29 6.29 -6.42
C VAL A 204 -17.38 5.24 -6.65
N THR A 205 -17.90 4.62 -5.58
CA THR A 205 -18.87 3.52 -5.68
C THR A 205 -20.29 3.94 -5.36
N GLY A 206 -20.48 4.99 -4.55
CA GLY A 206 -21.78 5.38 -3.99
C GLY A 206 -22.34 4.38 -2.98
N ASN A 207 -21.55 3.37 -2.56
CA ASN A 207 -22.02 2.34 -1.64
C ASN A 207 -22.06 2.87 -0.19
N GLN A 208 -23.26 2.90 0.38
CA GLN A 208 -23.55 3.45 1.71
C GLN A 208 -22.69 2.83 2.83
N LYS A 209 -22.29 1.55 2.70
CA LYS A 209 -21.40 0.88 3.64
C LYS A 209 -20.14 1.71 3.95
N TYR A 210 -19.55 2.35 2.95
CA TYR A 210 -18.32 3.12 3.16
C TYR A 210 -18.59 4.45 3.86
N ALA A 211 -19.75 5.08 3.65
CA ALA A 211 -20.15 6.25 4.42
C ALA A 211 -20.42 5.89 5.90
N ASP A 212 -21.03 4.73 6.15
CA ASP A 212 -21.30 4.23 7.50
C ASP A 212 -19.97 3.92 8.22
N ASN A 213 -19.05 3.26 7.57
CA ASN A 213 -17.70 3.00 8.11
C ASN A 213 -16.96 4.31 8.41
N PHE A 214 -17.01 5.29 7.49
CA PHE A 214 -16.42 6.61 7.72
C PHE A 214 -16.97 7.24 9.01
N ALA A 215 -18.31 7.24 9.19
CA ALA A 215 -18.93 7.82 10.36
C ALA A 215 -18.54 7.09 11.66
N GLU A 216 -18.47 5.74 11.62
CA GLU A 216 -18.05 4.93 12.75
C GLU A 216 -16.59 5.22 13.15
N PHE A 217 -15.68 5.27 12.17
CA PHE A 217 -14.27 5.54 12.43
C PHE A 217 -14.04 6.96 12.94
N MET A 218 -14.76 7.95 12.41
CA MET A 218 -14.72 9.32 12.92
C MET A 218 -15.26 9.46 14.35
N GLN A 219 -16.20 8.60 14.74
CA GLN A 219 -16.71 8.58 16.11
C GLN A 219 -15.72 7.94 17.08
N TYR A 220 -14.90 7.00 16.60
CA TYR A 220 -13.87 6.34 17.39
C TYR A 220 -12.62 7.22 17.58
N LEU A 221 -12.30 8.12 16.61
CA LEU A 221 -11.16 9.04 16.67
C LEU A 221 -11.26 9.99 17.86
#